data_23e72aea5e001acdda5b032a78701849
#
_entry.id   23e72aea5e001acdda5b032a78701849
#
_cell.length_a   1.000
_cell.length_b   1.000
_cell.length_c   1.000
_cell.angle_alpha   90.00
_cell.angle_beta   90.00
_cell.angle_gamma   90.00
#
_symmetry.space_group_name_H-M   'P 1'
#
loop_
_entity.id
_entity.type
_entity.pdbx_description
1 polymer ?
#
loop_
_entity_poly.entity_id
_entity_poly.type
_entity_poly.pdbx_seq_one_letter_code
_entity_poly.pdbx_strand_id
1 'polypeptide(L)'
;KIVTLDTGHFHPTESVADKISSLLLYTPEIMLHVSRPIRWDSDHVTIMNDETLDLAKEVVRCNALDRVHVGLDYFDASINRIGAYVIGSRATQKCFLQGLLEPIAKLREYEANDQLFERLALLEEAKSLPWNAVWDMFCLKNNVPVGEEFIAEIEKYETEVTSKRE
;
A
#
# COMPACT_ATOMS: atom_id res chain seq x y z
N LYS A 1 -16.61 -8.63 16.01
CA LYS A 1 -16.63 -7.34 15.26
C LYS A 1 -15.18 -6.92 15.09
N ILE A 2 -14.79 -6.55 13.88
CA ILE A 2 -13.47 -6.01 13.54
C ILE A 2 -13.59 -4.48 13.52
N VAL A 3 -12.58 -3.79 14.04
CA VAL A 3 -12.47 -2.33 13.92
C VAL A 3 -11.94 -2.00 12.54
N THR A 4 -12.58 -1.07 11.85
CA THR A 4 -12.13 -0.60 10.54
C THR A 4 -11.46 0.77 10.68
N LEU A 5 -10.27 0.89 10.14
CA LEU A 5 -9.60 2.14 9.83
C LEU A 5 -9.80 2.42 8.33
N ASP A 6 -10.43 3.52 8.01
CA ASP A 6 -10.69 3.93 6.65
C ASP A 6 -9.90 5.22 6.35
N THR A 7 -8.96 5.15 5.41
CA THR A 7 -8.06 6.26 5.12
C THR A 7 -8.78 7.48 4.55
N GLY A 8 -9.88 7.29 3.84
CA GLY A 8 -10.70 8.37 3.27
C GLY A 8 -11.48 9.18 4.31
N HIS A 9 -11.73 8.61 5.49
CA HIS A 9 -12.57 9.23 6.52
C HIS A 9 -11.79 10.04 7.57
N PHE A 10 -10.47 10.06 7.48
CA PHE A 10 -9.63 10.92 8.33
C PHE A 10 -9.31 12.24 7.64
N HIS A 11 -8.98 13.24 8.43
CA HIS A 11 -8.50 14.48 7.87
C HIS A 11 -7.19 14.24 7.09
N PRO A 12 -6.99 14.86 5.90
CA PRO A 12 -5.81 14.61 5.07
C PRO A 12 -4.45 14.89 5.72
N THR A 13 -4.44 15.61 6.84
CA THR A 13 -3.21 15.87 7.63
C THR A 13 -3.01 14.88 8.77
N GLU A 14 -3.91 13.92 8.96
CA GLU A 14 -3.75 12.87 9.97
C GLU A 14 -3.02 11.66 9.40
N SER A 15 -2.03 11.15 10.14
CA SER A 15 -1.42 9.87 9.83
C SER A 15 -2.33 8.73 10.32
N VAL A 16 -2.87 7.96 9.39
CA VAL A 16 -3.63 6.76 9.73
C VAL A 16 -2.69 5.63 10.15
N ALA A 17 -1.48 5.59 9.60
CA ALA A 17 -0.44 4.63 9.97
C ALA A 17 -0.18 4.63 11.48
N ASP A 18 -0.09 5.79 12.12
CA ASP A 18 0.18 5.95 13.56
C ASP A 18 -0.92 5.34 14.46
N LYS A 19 -2.08 5.05 13.89
CA LYS A 19 -3.21 4.47 14.64
C LYS A 19 -3.17 2.93 14.67
N ILE A 20 -2.46 2.30 13.73
CA ILE A 20 -2.44 0.85 13.53
C ILE A 20 -1.89 0.12 14.75
N SER A 21 -0.65 0.43 15.13
CA SER A 21 0.01 -0.19 16.27
C SER A 21 -0.75 0.03 17.58
N SER A 22 -1.28 1.24 17.76
CA SER A 22 -2.07 1.58 18.96
C SER A 22 -3.35 0.76 19.08
N LEU A 23 -4.10 0.59 17.99
CA LEU A 23 -5.33 -0.20 17.99
C LEU A 23 -5.06 -1.69 18.19
N LEU A 24 -3.99 -2.22 17.62
CA LEU A 24 -3.60 -3.63 17.77
C LEU A 24 -3.24 -4.04 19.20
N LEU A 25 -3.08 -3.08 20.13
CA LEU A 25 -2.98 -3.35 21.56
C LEU A 25 -4.34 -3.71 22.19
N TYR A 26 -5.44 -3.27 21.60
CA TYR A 26 -6.79 -3.41 22.17
C TYR A 26 -7.69 -4.34 21.35
N THR A 27 -7.33 -4.61 20.10
CA THR A 27 -8.11 -5.48 19.20
C THR A 27 -7.21 -6.58 18.62
N PRO A 28 -7.71 -7.82 18.50
CA PRO A 28 -6.94 -8.90 17.91
C PRO A 28 -6.64 -8.67 16.44
N GLU A 29 -7.56 -8.05 15.72
CA GLU A 29 -7.50 -7.81 14.28
C GLU A 29 -8.12 -6.46 13.94
N ILE A 30 -7.69 -5.87 12.83
CA ILE A 30 -8.27 -4.65 12.24
C ILE A 30 -8.51 -4.83 10.74
N MET A 31 -9.50 -4.14 10.22
CA MET A 31 -9.72 -3.92 8.80
C MET A 31 -9.13 -2.56 8.42
N LEU A 32 -8.37 -2.53 7.36
CA LEU A 32 -7.81 -1.31 6.80
C LEU A 32 -8.42 -1.07 5.42
N HIS A 33 -9.29 -0.09 5.30
CA HIS A 33 -9.79 0.40 4.02
C HIS A 33 -8.79 1.41 3.47
N VAL A 34 -8.20 1.10 2.32
CA VAL A 34 -7.15 1.92 1.72
C VAL A 34 -7.70 2.63 0.49
N SER A 35 -7.71 3.94 0.57
CA SER A 35 -8.01 4.88 -0.50
C SER A 35 -7.00 6.02 -0.48
N ARG A 36 -7.07 6.93 -1.43
CA ARG A 36 -6.30 8.17 -1.41
C ARG A 36 -7.21 9.35 -1.14
N PRO A 37 -7.22 9.91 0.09
CA PRO A 37 -7.96 11.13 0.38
C PRO A 37 -7.30 12.33 -0.31
N ILE A 38 -8.06 13.07 -1.10
CA ILE A 38 -7.64 14.38 -1.63
C ILE A 38 -8.11 15.49 -0.71
N ARG A 39 -9.22 15.25 -0.06
CA ARG A 39 -9.82 16.09 0.98
C ARG A 39 -10.61 15.18 1.91
N TRP A 40 -11.06 15.70 3.03
CA TRP A 40 -11.82 14.93 3.98
C TRP A 40 -13.02 14.24 3.31
N ASP A 41 -13.24 12.99 3.68
CA ASP A 41 -14.33 12.15 3.19
C ASP A 41 -14.34 12.02 1.66
N SER A 42 -13.19 11.64 1.11
CA SER A 42 -13.03 11.39 -0.31
C SER A 42 -12.15 10.17 -0.57
N ASP A 43 -12.63 9.29 -1.44
CA ASP A 43 -12.01 8.02 -1.75
C ASP A 43 -11.60 7.97 -3.22
N HIS A 44 -10.32 8.18 -3.48
CA HIS A 44 -9.73 8.09 -4.81
C HIS A 44 -8.80 6.90 -4.94
N VAL A 45 -8.44 6.59 -6.18
CA VAL A 45 -7.51 5.51 -6.49
C VAL A 45 -6.23 5.63 -5.67
N THR A 46 -5.90 4.57 -4.97
CA THR A 46 -4.66 4.46 -4.20
C THR A 46 -3.46 4.52 -5.14
N ILE A 47 -2.48 5.31 -4.78
CA ILE A 47 -1.19 5.45 -5.47
C ILE A 47 -0.05 5.20 -4.49
N MET A 48 1.16 5.05 -5.02
CA MET A 48 2.37 5.00 -4.19
C MET A 48 2.72 6.42 -3.74
N ASN A 49 2.26 6.80 -2.57
CA ASN A 49 2.62 8.03 -1.88
C ASN A 49 3.11 7.70 -0.47
N ASP A 50 3.59 8.70 0.25
CA ASP A 50 4.16 8.51 1.59
C ASP A 50 3.14 7.89 2.55
N GLU A 51 1.88 8.32 2.49
CA GLU A 51 0.81 7.80 3.34
C GLU A 51 0.57 6.29 3.14
N THR A 52 0.40 5.85 1.89
CA THR A 52 0.22 4.42 1.58
C THR A 52 1.45 3.60 1.96
N LEU A 53 2.64 4.17 1.76
CA LEU A 53 3.89 3.53 2.14
C LEU A 53 4.03 3.39 3.66
N ASP A 54 3.67 4.42 4.41
CA ASP A 54 3.74 4.41 5.87
C ASP A 54 2.75 3.42 6.48
N LEU A 55 1.53 3.33 5.93
CA LEU A 55 0.56 2.29 6.30
C LEU A 55 1.16 0.89 6.14
N ALA A 56 1.71 0.59 4.97
CA ALA A 56 2.28 -0.71 4.69
C ALA A 56 3.49 -1.02 5.59
N LYS A 57 4.37 -0.05 5.79
CA LYS A 57 5.53 -0.19 6.69
C LYS A 57 5.10 -0.41 8.14
N GLU A 58 4.10 0.32 8.62
CA GLU A 58 3.64 0.15 10.01
C GLU A 58 3.07 -1.25 10.24
N VAL A 59 2.26 -1.79 9.33
CA VAL A 59 1.75 -3.16 9.41
C VAL A 59 2.90 -4.18 9.50
N VAL A 60 3.92 -4.02 8.66
CA VAL A 60 5.09 -4.92 8.64
C VAL A 60 5.94 -4.75 9.91
N ARG A 61 6.21 -3.52 10.34
CA ARG A 61 7.00 -3.20 11.54
C ARG A 61 6.36 -3.74 12.82
N CYS A 62 5.02 -3.77 12.87
CA CYS A 62 4.26 -4.35 13.98
C CYS A 62 4.17 -5.87 13.92
N ASN A 63 4.71 -6.53 12.86
CA ASN A 63 4.54 -7.96 12.61
C ASN A 63 3.05 -8.35 12.59
N ALA A 64 2.22 -7.57 11.89
CA ALA A 64 0.77 -7.67 11.94
C ALA A 64 0.13 -8.07 10.59
N LEU A 65 0.88 -8.67 9.68
CA LEU A 65 0.38 -9.11 8.37
C LEU A 65 -0.76 -10.12 8.45
N ASP A 66 -0.81 -10.91 9.51
CA ASP A 66 -1.84 -11.90 9.81
C ASP A 66 -3.05 -11.33 10.58
N ARG A 67 -2.94 -10.06 11.02
CA ARG A 67 -3.93 -9.38 11.88
C ARG A 67 -4.56 -8.15 11.23
N VAL A 68 -4.00 -7.70 10.11
CA VAL A 68 -4.48 -6.52 9.38
C VAL A 68 -5.02 -6.95 8.03
N HIS A 69 -6.33 -6.84 7.86
CA HIS A 69 -7.02 -7.18 6.62
C HIS A 69 -7.12 -5.93 5.75
N VAL A 70 -6.42 -5.92 4.63
CA VAL A 70 -6.36 -4.77 3.72
C VAL A 70 -7.41 -4.91 2.62
N GLY A 71 -8.32 -3.95 2.55
CA GLY A 71 -9.29 -3.79 1.47
C GLY A 71 -9.05 -2.48 0.72
N LEU A 72 -9.15 -2.51 -0.59
CA LEU A 72 -9.17 -1.30 -1.40
C LEU A 72 -10.60 -0.78 -1.44
N ASP A 73 -10.81 0.43 -0.97
CA ASP A 73 -12.13 1.04 -0.88
C ASP A 73 -12.12 2.43 -1.52
N TYR A 74 -12.35 2.47 -2.82
CA TYR A 74 -12.45 3.71 -3.56
C TYR A 74 -13.31 3.56 -4.80
N PHE A 75 -13.85 4.67 -5.26
CA PHE A 75 -14.55 4.80 -6.52
C PHE A 75 -14.03 6.03 -7.27
N ASP A 76 -13.47 5.82 -8.44
CA ASP A 76 -13.05 6.90 -9.34
C ASP A 76 -13.73 6.74 -10.71
N ALA A 77 -14.67 7.62 -10.98
CA ALA A 77 -15.45 7.61 -12.24
C ALA A 77 -14.73 8.35 -13.38
N SER A 78 -13.60 9.00 -13.11
CA SER A 78 -12.85 9.78 -14.09
C SER A 78 -11.94 8.94 -14.98
N ILE A 79 -11.68 7.70 -14.57
CA ILE A 79 -10.80 6.76 -15.28
C ILE A 79 -11.46 5.40 -15.45
N ASN A 80 -10.82 4.55 -16.26
CA ASN A 80 -11.23 3.16 -16.42
C ASN A 80 -11.36 2.47 -15.06
N ARG A 81 -12.53 1.93 -14.76
CA ARG A 81 -12.84 1.34 -13.45
C ARG A 81 -11.98 0.12 -13.12
N ILE A 82 -11.75 -0.75 -14.10
CA ILE A 82 -10.90 -1.93 -13.92
C ILE A 82 -9.44 -1.49 -13.73
N GLY A 83 -8.99 -0.54 -14.56
CA GLY A 83 -7.69 0.08 -14.46
C GLY A 83 -7.45 0.71 -13.10
N ALA A 84 -8.44 1.40 -12.54
CA ALA A 84 -8.37 1.97 -11.21
C ALA A 84 -8.03 0.91 -10.14
N TYR A 85 -8.75 -0.20 -10.12
CA TYR A 85 -8.48 -1.29 -9.17
C TYR A 85 -7.15 -1.97 -9.40
N VAL A 86 -6.74 -2.18 -10.65
CA VAL A 86 -5.42 -2.75 -10.96
C VAL A 86 -4.30 -1.82 -10.50
N ILE A 87 -4.40 -0.52 -10.77
CA ILE A 87 -3.42 0.48 -10.33
C ILE A 87 -3.31 0.50 -8.80
N GLY A 88 -4.43 0.62 -8.10
CA GLY A 88 -4.42 0.68 -6.64
C GLY A 88 -3.94 -0.60 -5.99
N SER A 89 -4.32 -1.78 -6.51
CA SER A 89 -3.82 -3.07 -6.03
C SER A 89 -2.31 -3.17 -6.19
N ARG A 90 -1.78 -2.80 -7.36
CA ARG A 90 -0.33 -2.82 -7.62
C ARG A 90 0.41 -1.81 -6.74
N ALA A 91 -0.13 -0.60 -6.58
CA ALA A 91 0.45 0.43 -5.72
C ALA A 91 0.54 -0.05 -4.26
N THR A 92 -0.54 -0.56 -3.71
CA THR A 92 -0.60 -1.07 -2.34
C THR A 92 0.37 -2.24 -2.13
N GLN A 93 0.37 -3.23 -3.03
CA GLN A 93 1.29 -4.36 -2.95
C GLN A 93 2.76 -3.94 -3.05
N LYS A 94 3.09 -2.96 -3.89
CA LYS A 94 4.46 -2.40 -3.98
C LYS A 94 4.87 -1.70 -2.67
N CYS A 95 3.96 -0.99 -2.02
CA CYS A 95 4.21 -0.39 -0.71
C CYS A 95 4.49 -1.47 0.36
N PHE A 96 3.70 -2.55 0.37
CA PHE A 96 3.96 -3.70 1.25
C PHE A 96 5.30 -4.38 0.94
N LEU A 97 5.66 -4.54 -0.34
CA LEU A 97 6.96 -5.07 -0.73
C LEU A 97 8.10 -4.22 -0.18
N GLN A 98 8.01 -2.89 -0.26
CA GLN A 98 9.01 -2.00 0.33
C GLN A 98 9.08 -2.15 1.84
N GLY A 99 7.95 -2.27 2.52
CA GLY A 99 7.91 -2.55 3.96
C GLY A 99 8.58 -3.88 4.33
N LEU A 100 8.31 -4.94 3.58
CA LEU A 100 8.89 -6.28 3.79
C LEU A 100 10.41 -6.32 3.54
N LEU A 101 10.91 -5.48 2.65
CA LEU A 101 12.33 -5.39 2.32
C LEU A 101 13.07 -4.33 3.15
N GLU A 102 12.38 -3.60 4.01
CA GLU A 102 12.99 -2.63 4.91
C GLU A 102 13.92 -3.34 5.93
N PRO A 103 15.13 -2.83 6.19
CA PRO A 103 16.08 -3.46 7.12
C PRO A 103 15.71 -3.20 8.60
N ILE A 104 14.51 -3.63 9.00
CA ILE A 104 13.87 -3.31 10.29
C ILE A 104 14.77 -3.67 11.49
N ALA A 105 15.44 -4.82 11.45
CA ALA A 105 16.31 -5.24 12.54
C ALA A 105 17.45 -4.24 12.78
N LYS A 106 18.06 -3.74 11.71
CA LYS A 106 19.15 -2.76 11.80
C LYS A 106 18.66 -1.37 12.21
N LEU A 107 17.48 -0.98 11.74
CA LEU A 107 16.86 0.28 12.15
C LEU A 107 16.55 0.30 13.65
N ARG A 108 16.05 -0.82 14.19
CA ARG A 108 15.79 -0.97 15.64
C ARG A 108 17.09 -0.99 16.45
N GLU A 109 18.15 -1.63 15.94
CA GLU A 109 19.47 -1.61 16.57
C GLU A 109 20.01 -0.18 16.69
N TYR A 110 19.94 0.61 15.62
CA TYR A 110 20.35 2.01 15.63
C TYR A 110 19.53 2.84 16.62
N GLU A 111 18.22 2.66 16.64
CA GLU A 111 17.33 3.36 17.56
C GLU A 111 17.65 3.01 19.03
N ALA A 112 17.83 1.72 19.34
CA ALA A 112 18.16 1.27 20.68
C ALA A 112 19.53 1.76 21.20
N ASN A 113 20.46 2.09 20.29
CA ASN A 113 21.77 2.61 20.60
C ASN A 113 21.88 4.14 20.47
N ASP A 114 20.77 4.85 20.31
CA ASP A 114 20.69 6.31 20.09
C ASP A 114 21.50 6.80 18.87
N GLN A 115 21.64 5.93 17.86
CA GLN A 115 22.33 6.18 16.59
C GLN A 115 21.35 6.76 15.56
N LEU A 116 20.78 7.93 15.85
CA LEU A 116 19.69 8.50 15.07
C LEU A 116 20.12 8.98 13.68
N PHE A 117 21.36 9.44 13.53
CA PHE A 117 21.94 9.81 12.25
C PHE A 117 22.06 8.60 11.32
N GLU A 118 22.65 7.51 11.81
CA GLU A 118 22.81 6.26 11.05
C GLU A 118 21.45 5.66 10.67
N ARG A 119 20.48 5.75 11.58
CA ARG A 119 19.11 5.32 11.32
C ARG A 119 18.48 6.12 10.17
N LEU A 120 18.60 7.44 10.20
CA LEU A 120 18.07 8.30 9.13
C LEU A 120 18.78 8.04 7.81
N ALA A 121 20.11 7.93 7.81
CA ALA A 121 20.89 7.64 6.61
C ALA A 121 20.46 6.30 5.97
N LEU A 122 20.29 5.25 6.76
CA LEU A 122 19.82 3.95 6.27
C LEU A 122 18.39 4.03 5.69
N LEU A 123 17.48 4.78 6.31
CA LEU A 123 16.12 4.99 5.79
C LEU A 123 16.13 5.71 4.44
N GLU A 124 16.97 6.71 4.27
CA GLU A 124 17.08 7.46 3.02
C GLU A 124 17.71 6.60 1.90
N GLU A 125 18.80 5.90 2.20
CA GLU A 125 19.43 4.99 1.23
C GLU A 125 18.46 3.86 0.80
N ALA A 126 17.64 3.35 1.73
CA ALA A 126 16.65 2.33 1.43
C ALA A 126 15.62 2.78 0.38
N LYS A 127 15.34 4.08 0.27
CA LYS A 127 14.42 4.60 -0.76
C LYS A 127 14.91 4.42 -2.19
N SER A 128 16.23 4.36 -2.38
CA SER A 128 16.88 4.23 -3.70
C SER A 128 17.15 2.79 -4.12
N LEU A 129 16.83 1.81 -3.29
CA LEU A 129 16.98 0.40 -3.64
C LEU A 129 16.12 0.01 -4.85
N PRO A 130 16.53 -0.99 -5.65
CA PRO A 130 15.83 -1.36 -6.87
C PRO A 130 14.57 -2.21 -6.60
N TRP A 131 13.64 -1.67 -5.83
CA TRP A 131 12.36 -2.32 -5.47
C TRP A 131 11.59 -2.83 -6.67
N ASN A 132 11.61 -2.05 -7.76
CA ASN A 132 10.88 -2.41 -8.96
C ASN A 132 11.42 -3.68 -9.61
N ALA A 133 12.72 -3.94 -9.54
CA ALA A 133 13.30 -5.18 -10.07
C ALA A 133 12.79 -6.42 -9.29
N VAL A 134 12.60 -6.29 -7.97
CA VAL A 134 12.02 -7.35 -7.15
C VAL A 134 10.53 -7.53 -7.48
N TRP A 135 9.81 -6.44 -7.66
CA TRP A 135 8.41 -6.47 -8.09
C TRP A 135 8.24 -7.12 -9.47
N ASP A 136 9.06 -6.75 -10.44
CA ASP A 136 8.99 -7.30 -11.79
C ASP A 136 9.29 -8.81 -11.79
N MET A 137 10.27 -9.24 -10.99
CA MET A 137 10.54 -10.68 -10.81
C MET A 137 9.36 -11.41 -10.18
N PHE A 138 8.68 -10.80 -9.20
CA PHE A 138 7.46 -11.35 -8.62
C PHE A 138 6.35 -11.50 -9.67
N CYS A 139 6.13 -10.47 -10.48
CA CYS A 139 5.16 -10.50 -11.57
C CYS A 139 5.46 -11.63 -12.56
N LEU A 140 6.71 -11.72 -13.03
CA LEU A 140 7.14 -12.78 -13.96
C LEU A 140 6.92 -14.18 -13.41
N LYS A 141 7.27 -14.41 -12.13
CA LYS A 141 7.07 -15.71 -11.46
C LYS A 141 5.60 -16.11 -11.31
N ASN A 142 4.70 -15.13 -11.27
CA ASN A 142 3.26 -15.35 -11.11
C ASN A 142 2.48 -15.20 -12.42
N ASN A 143 3.16 -15.07 -13.57
CA ASN A 143 2.54 -14.82 -14.88
C ASN A 143 1.61 -13.60 -14.89
N VAL A 144 2.04 -12.53 -14.22
CA VAL A 144 1.35 -11.24 -14.18
C VAL A 144 2.11 -10.26 -15.06
N PRO A 145 1.41 -9.38 -15.81
CA PRO A 145 2.05 -8.38 -16.67
C PRO A 145 3.07 -7.51 -15.94
N VAL A 146 4.22 -7.29 -16.55
CA VAL A 146 5.30 -6.44 -16.03
C VAL A 146 5.16 -5.02 -16.58
N GLY A 147 5.61 -4.02 -15.82
CA GLY A 147 5.59 -2.63 -16.25
C GLY A 147 4.20 -2.15 -16.64
N GLU A 148 4.04 -1.68 -17.86
CA GLU A 148 2.79 -1.13 -18.42
C GLU A 148 1.97 -2.17 -19.19
N GLU A 149 2.43 -3.39 -19.34
CA GLU A 149 1.78 -4.43 -20.14
C GLU A 149 0.33 -4.71 -19.70
N PHE A 150 0.00 -4.47 -18.43
CA PHE A 150 -1.37 -4.62 -17.92
C PHE A 150 -2.37 -3.67 -18.57
N ILE A 151 -1.93 -2.56 -19.17
CA ILE A 151 -2.82 -1.59 -19.86
C ILE A 151 -3.50 -2.26 -21.05
N ALA A 152 -2.71 -2.92 -21.90
CA ALA A 152 -3.24 -3.63 -23.07
C ALA A 152 -4.21 -4.75 -22.69
N GLU A 153 -3.95 -5.45 -21.60
CA GLU A 153 -4.85 -6.50 -21.08
C GLU A 153 -6.19 -5.92 -20.59
N ILE A 154 -6.18 -4.74 -19.97
CA ILE A 154 -7.40 -4.03 -19.53
C ILE A 154 -8.20 -3.56 -20.74
N GLU A 155 -7.58 -2.93 -21.72
CA GLU A 155 -8.22 -2.45 -22.95
C GLU A 155 -8.85 -3.60 -23.74
N LYS A 156 -8.14 -4.73 -23.81
CA LYS A 156 -8.67 -5.96 -24.43
C LYS A 156 -9.89 -6.47 -23.68
N TYR A 157 -9.83 -6.54 -22.34
CA TYR A 157 -10.97 -6.97 -21.53
C TYR A 157 -12.18 -6.05 -21.68
N GLU A 158 -11.98 -4.74 -21.77
CA GLU A 158 -13.05 -3.79 -22.03
C GLU A 158 -13.71 -4.04 -23.38
N THR A 159 -12.90 -4.21 -24.43
CA THR A 159 -13.40 -4.44 -25.78
C THR A 159 -14.12 -5.79 -25.93
N GLU A 160 -13.57 -6.83 -25.34
CA GLU A 160 -14.07 -8.20 -25.52
C GLU A 160 -15.20 -8.58 -24.56
N VAL A 161 -15.27 -7.96 -23.38
CA VAL A 161 -16.17 -8.37 -22.30
C VAL A 161 -17.09 -7.26 -21.84
N THR A 162 -16.55 -6.14 -21.34
CA THR A 162 -17.37 -5.10 -20.71
C THR A 162 -18.29 -4.40 -21.69
N SER A 163 -17.83 -4.09 -22.89
CA SER A 163 -18.64 -3.45 -23.95
C SER A 163 -19.82 -4.29 -24.44
N LYS A 164 -19.84 -5.58 -24.10
CA LYS A 164 -20.89 -6.52 -24.48
C LYS A 164 -21.92 -6.77 -23.36
N ARG A 165 -21.78 -6.08 -22.23
CA ARG A 165 -22.64 -6.25 -21.05
C ARG A 165 -23.75 -5.18 -20.96
N GLU A 166 -23.94 -4.38 -22.00
CA GLU A 166 -25.05 -3.44 -22.13
C GLU A 166 -26.38 -4.12 -22.39
#